data_fb39f6579d8c09faef7886547de78223
#
_entry.id   fb39f6579d8c09faef7886547de78223
#
_cell.length_a   1.000
_cell.length_b   1.000
_cell.length_c   1.000
_cell.angle_alpha   90.00
_cell.angle_beta   90.00
_cell.angle_gamma   90.00
#
_symmetry.space_group_name_H-M   'P 1'
#
loop_
_entity.id
_entity.type
_entity.pdbx_description
1 polymer ?
#
loop_
_entity_poly.entity_id
_entity_poly.type
_entity_poly.pdbx_seq_one_letter_code
_entity_poly.pdbx_strand_id
1 'polypeptide(L)'
;MNLLSLALSFIIVGLFKGFYCRLITVILLLVIYYRYDYINYKKYSIFLLLFLVFSININSCDIKYGYVNKIRNNYFQITNGLYQLVVYGDSSNVNLYDKVIINTDYKPITSNTNFEVTNYYDYCKGNNIIGTLTIKDVQVIPTFLKTIKTTIDSDLYLYSSTAIKLSLILSLFKMILKKFFYRGTVNKMVLFLSILLSYNCGFDYGCIRIIIISLLNCLDLDNKNKTAIYIIILAYYRPYYICSLAFLLPVSYRLINCLTEKRSFFVNLLVCLIIQLIFLEEVSILQLVLFPVFRILGSLNYLISLFGLNTLLSEQIDNLYLITNKYLLSGHINIFLICIIVSCFYFYIVKNKNRYISFIILLLLINNFIRLFIPIYTVSYLDVSQADCAIITLPFSQKGLMIDCGGNMYKDIGNDIIIPYLKREKIRELEIIITHHDIDHDGSLSSLSNSFSITNVYTEKKQQIMIKNLKVLNPVYDKEYYDVNKDSLVSYFKINQFGFLFLADVDKEVEQDIAYQYNLLDVDVVKIAHHGSNTSTSEVMLSTFKPELAIISVGNNNAYNHPDERVINLLDGFKIKRLQTNTDGAIKIYVFNHLMIYQTAKNKFGLLFK
;
A
#
# COMPACT_ATOMS: atom_id res chain seq x y z
N MET A 1 -0.32 24.72 -28.85
CA MET A 1 -0.37 23.58 -27.90
C MET A 1 -1.67 22.82 -28.12
N ASN A 2 -1.60 21.50 -28.18
CA ASN A 2 -2.76 20.68 -28.56
C ASN A 2 -3.45 20.09 -27.30
N LEU A 3 -4.63 19.52 -27.50
CA LEU A 3 -5.46 18.94 -26.44
C LEU A 3 -4.69 17.91 -25.58
N LEU A 4 -3.66 17.27 -26.16
CA LEU A 4 -2.80 16.32 -25.45
C LEU A 4 -1.96 16.99 -24.35
N SER A 5 -1.47 18.24 -24.57
CA SER A 5 -0.71 18.94 -23.53
C SER A 5 -1.57 19.35 -22.34
N LEU A 6 -2.83 19.71 -22.59
CA LEU A 6 -3.80 19.94 -21.51
C LEU A 6 -4.07 18.64 -20.71
N ALA A 7 -4.25 17.51 -21.40
CA ALA A 7 -4.43 16.21 -20.75
C ALA A 7 -3.22 15.81 -19.89
N LEU A 8 -2.01 16.03 -20.36
CA LEU A 8 -0.78 15.81 -19.58
C LEU A 8 -0.70 16.72 -18.34
N SER A 9 -1.17 17.98 -18.47
CA SER A 9 -1.22 18.89 -17.33
C SER A 9 -2.15 18.39 -16.22
N PHE A 10 -3.29 17.76 -16.56
CA PHE A 10 -4.16 17.15 -15.56
C PHE A 10 -3.49 15.99 -14.84
N ILE A 11 -2.70 15.17 -15.54
CA ILE A 11 -1.92 14.11 -14.90
C ILE A 11 -0.91 14.73 -13.94
N ILE A 12 -0.16 15.73 -14.36
CA ILE A 12 0.87 16.39 -13.53
C ILE A 12 0.23 16.98 -12.25
N VAL A 13 -0.86 17.75 -12.38
CA VAL A 13 -1.56 18.32 -11.22
C VAL A 13 -2.12 17.21 -10.31
N GLY A 14 -2.67 16.16 -10.89
CA GLY A 14 -3.27 15.05 -10.13
C GLY A 14 -2.25 14.21 -9.35
N LEU A 15 -0.99 14.16 -9.77
CA LEU A 15 0.07 13.43 -9.07
C LEU A 15 0.43 14.05 -7.70
N PHE A 16 0.13 15.33 -7.47
CA PHE A 16 0.37 15.97 -6.19
C PHE A 16 -0.79 15.73 -5.22
N LYS A 17 -0.49 15.26 -4.01
CA LYS A 17 -1.50 14.86 -3.02
C LYS A 17 -2.11 16.04 -2.24
N GLY A 18 -1.41 17.14 -2.06
CA GLY A 18 -1.86 18.30 -1.27
C GLY A 18 -2.54 19.39 -2.11
N PHE A 19 -3.57 20.05 -1.56
CA PHE A 19 -4.24 21.17 -2.24
C PHE A 19 -3.26 22.30 -2.63
N TYR A 20 -2.40 22.72 -1.71
CA TYR A 20 -1.41 23.78 -1.97
C TYR A 20 -0.40 23.37 -3.06
N CYS A 21 0.07 22.12 -3.05
CA CYS A 21 0.97 21.62 -4.10
C CYS A 21 0.28 21.62 -5.47
N ARG A 22 -0.99 21.21 -5.54
CA ARG A 22 -1.80 21.28 -6.76
C ARG A 22 -1.99 22.72 -7.24
N LEU A 23 -2.31 23.64 -6.32
CA LEU A 23 -2.49 25.04 -6.62
C LEU A 23 -1.19 25.66 -7.20
N ILE A 24 -0.04 25.41 -6.57
CA ILE A 24 1.27 25.89 -7.07
C ILE A 24 1.54 25.30 -8.46
N THR A 25 1.27 24.01 -8.66
CA THR A 25 1.48 23.35 -9.96
C THR A 25 0.57 23.95 -11.04
N VAL A 26 -0.68 24.24 -10.73
CA VAL A 26 -1.60 24.94 -11.65
C VAL A 26 -1.08 26.31 -12.00
N ILE A 27 -0.63 27.10 -11.02
CA ILE A 27 -0.05 28.43 -11.26
C ILE A 27 1.17 28.35 -12.17
N LEU A 28 2.10 27.44 -11.93
CA LEU A 28 3.28 27.22 -12.77
C LEU A 28 2.90 26.85 -14.22
N LEU A 29 1.93 25.95 -14.39
CA LEU A 29 1.43 25.57 -15.71
C LEU A 29 0.76 26.73 -16.42
N LEU A 30 0.00 27.58 -15.70
CA LEU A 30 -0.62 28.77 -16.28
C LEU A 30 0.43 29.79 -16.74
N VAL A 31 1.52 29.97 -16.00
CA VAL A 31 2.66 30.82 -16.43
C VAL A 31 3.30 30.26 -17.70
N ILE A 32 3.52 28.95 -17.77
CA ILE A 32 4.06 28.29 -18.97
C ILE A 32 3.12 28.49 -20.16
N TYR A 33 1.81 28.28 -19.99
CA TYR A 33 0.83 28.47 -21.06
C TYR A 33 0.74 29.93 -21.49
N TYR A 34 0.77 30.88 -20.58
CA TYR A 34 0.79 32.30 -20.90
C TYR A 34 2.00 32.65 -21.75
N ARG A 35 3.19 32.09 -21.46
CA ARG A 35 4.42 32.36 -22.18
C ARG A 35 4.50 31.73 -23.57
N TYR A 36 3.99 30.47 -23.69
CA TYR A 36 4.20 29.69 -24.93
C TYR A 36 2.97 29.53 -25.80
N ASP A 37 1.74 29.75 -25.29
CA ASP A 37 0.50 29.62 -26.04
C ASP A 37 -0.56 30.62 -25.54
N TYR A 38 -0.26 31.90 -25.71
CA TYR A 38 -1.13 32.98 -25.21
C TYR A 38 -2.56 32.94 -25.79
N ILE A 39 -2.73 32.46 -27.03
CA ILE A 39 -4.03 32.36 -27.70
C ILE A 39 -4.98 31.41 -26.97
N ASN A 40 -4.48 30.27 -26.52
CA ASN A 40 -5.29 29.22 -25.87
C ASN A 40 -5.21 29.27 -24.33
N TYR A 41 -4.34 30.10 -23.77
CA TYR A 41 -4.10 30.23 -22.32
C TYR A 41 -5.41 30.39 -21.53
N LYS A 42 -6.32 31.29 -21.95
CA LYS A 42 -7.59 31.52 -21.26
C LYS A 42 -8.48 30.28 -21.20
N LYS A 43 -8.53 29.48 -22.27
CA LYS A 43 -9.28 28.21 -22.30
C LYS A 43 -8.67 27.20 -21.36
N TYR A 44 -7.34 27.01 -21.40
CA TYR A 44 -6.65 26.04 -20.55
C TYR A 44 -6.70 26.44 -19.08
N SER A 45 -6.66 27.73 -18.75
CA SER A 45 -6.78 28.22 -17.38
C SER A 45 -8.13 27.85 -16.75
N ILE A 46 -9.22 28.01 -17.50
CA ILE A 46 -10.55 27.63 -17.01
C ILE A 46 -10.60 26.13 -16.72
N PHE A 47 -10.12 25.29 -17.62
CA PHE A 47 -10.13 23.84 -17.42
C PHE A 47 -9.26 23.40 -16.24
N LEU A 48 -8.06 23.97 -16.07
CA LEU A 48 -7.19 23.64 -14.95
C LEU A 48 -7.73 24.12 -13.60
N LEU A 49 -8.34 25.31 -13.56
CA LEU A 49 -8.97 25.83 -12.36
C LEU A 49 -10.22 25.01 -11.98
N LEU A 50 -11.06 24.63 -12.94
CA LEU A 50 -12.18 23.73 -12.70
C LEU A 50 -11.68 22.38 -12.18
N PHE A 51 -10.63 21.83 -12.77
CA PHE A 51 -10.04 20.58 -12.27
C PHE A 51 -9.53 20.70 -10.83
N LEU A 52 -8.92 21.83 -10.47
CA LEU A 52 -8.49 22.07 -9.10
C LEU A 52 -9.69 22.07 -8.14
N VAL A 53 -10.79 22.76 -8.50
CA VAL A 53 -12.02 22.78 -7.71
C VAL A 53 -12.63 21.38 -7.54
N PHE A 54 -12.76 20.61 -8.65
CA PHE A 54 -13.26 19.23 -8.60
C PHE A 54 -12.32 18.27 -7.84
N SER A 55 -11.06 18.64 -7.66
CA SER A 55 -10.10 17.85 -6.89
C SER A 55 -10.13 18.13 -5.38
N ILE A 56 -10.98 19.04 -4.91
CA ILE A 56 -11.20 19.29 -3.47
C ILE A 56 -12.01 18.11 -2.91
N ASN A 57 -11.45 17.45 -1.90
CA ASN A 57 -12.13 16.33 -1.26
C ASN A 57 -13.09 16.87 -0.18
N ILE A 58 -14.34 16.51 -0.25
CA ILE A 58 -15.31 16.74 0.82
C ILE A 58 -15.19 15.54 1.77
N ASN A 59 -14.62 15.78 2.96
CA ASN A 59 -14.30 14.73 3.93
C ASN A 59 -15.51 14.18 4.69
N SER A 60 -16.67 14.83 4.61
CA SER A 60 -17.89 14.41 5.30
C SER A 60 -19.10 14.68 4.42
N CYS A 61 -19.91 13.66 4.21
CA CYS A 61 -21.19 13.75 3.54
C CYS A 61 -22.16 12.82 4.27
N ASP A 62 -23.32 13.32 4.61
CA ASP A 62 -24.38 12.52 5.25
C ASP A 62 -25.03 11.62 4.19
N ILE A 63 -24.67 10.35 4.18
CA ILE A 63 -25.23 9.36 3.27
C ILE A 63 -26.26 8.52 4.03
N LYS A 64 -27.54 8.75 3.75
CA LYS A 64 -28.64 8.00 4.37
C LYS A 64 -29.04 6.73 3.62
N TYR A 65 -28.72 6.65 2.35
CA TYR A 65 -28.95 5.45 1.53
C TYR A 65 -27.98 5.37 0.35
N GLY A 66 -27.81 4.16 -0.17
CA GLY A 66 -27.01 3.90 -1.37
C GLY A 66 -27.47 2.64 -2.09
N TYR A 67 -26.77 2.30 -3.17
CA TYR A 67 -26.99 1.08 -3.95
C TYR A 67 -25.72 0.25 -3.97
N VAL A 68 -25.85 -1.07 -3.86
CA VAL A 68 -24.71 -2.00 -3.91
C VAL A 68 -24.09 -1.93 -5.31
N ASN A 69 -22.80 -1.59 -5.36
CA ASN A 69 -22.04 -1.50 -6.61
C ASN A 69 -20.88 -2.50 -6.72
N LYS A 70 -20.51 -3.14 -5.62
CA LYS A 70 -19.46 -4.17 -5.58
C LYS A 70 -19.72 -5.14 -4.43
N ILE A 71 -19.50 -6.43 -4.66
CA ILE A 71 -19.66 -7.48 -3.65
C ILE A 71 -18.37 -8.30 -3.56
N ARG A 72 -17.99 -8.68 -2.35
CA ARG A 72 -16.91 -9.60 -1.98
C ARG A 72 -17.41 -10.54 -0.89
N ASN A 73 -16.67 -11.60 -0.59
CA ASN A 73 -17.12 -12.61 0.39
C ASN A 73 -17.44 -12.03 1.76
N ASN A 74 -16.62 -11.10 2.28
CA ASN A 74 -16.73 -10.58 3.64
C ASN A 74 -17.15 -9.11 3.70
N TYR A 75 -17.42 -8.47 2.56
CA TYR A 75 -17.89 -7.10 2.51
C TYR A 75 -18.57 -6.78 1.17
N PHE A 76 -19.36 -5.72 1.16
CA PHE A 76 -19.86 -5.10 -0.07
C PHE A 76 -19.69 -3.59 -0.02
N GLN A 77 -19.69 -2.95 -1.19
CA GLN A 77 -19.61 -1.50 -1.30
C GLN A 77 -20.95 -0.95 -1.75
N ILE A 78 -21.34 0.18 -1.16
CA ILE A 78 -22.55 0.92 -1.52
C ILE A 78 -22.16 2.31 -2.04
N THR A 79 -22.92 2.83 -2.98
CA THR A 79 -22.70 4.14 -3.58
C THR A 79 -23.99 4.93 -3.69
N ASN A 80 -23.88 6.26 -3.51
CA ASN A 80 -24.94 7.21 -3.87
C ASN A 80 -24.66 7.90 -5.22
N GLY A 81 -23.67 7.41 -5.99
CA GLY A 81 -23.19 7.99 -7.23
C GLY A 81 -21.94 8.86 -7.09
N LEU A 82 -21.79 9.61 -6.01
CA LEU A 82 -20.62 10.47 -5.74
C LEU A 82 -19.65 9.82 -4.75
N TYR A 83 -20.17 9.30 -3.65
CA TYR A 83 -19.39 8.70 -2.56
C TYR A 83 -19.73 7.23 -2.40
N GLN A 84 -18.82 6.52 -1.74
CA GLN A 84 -18.96 5.11 -1.45
C GLN A 84 -18.70 4.84 0.05
N LEU A 85 -19.34 3.78 0.56
CA LEU A 85 -19.10 3.23 1.88
C LEU A 85 -18.82 1.73 1.75
N VAL A 86 -17.99 1.19 2.64
CA VAL A 86 -17.73 -0.26 2.74
C VAL A 86 -18.54 -0.81 3.89
N VAL A 87 -19.31 -1.84 3.63
CA VAL A 87 -20.12 -2.55 4.65
C VAL A 87 -19.49 -3.92 4.87
N TYR A 88 -18.95 -4.16 6.06
CA TYR A 88 -18.35 -5.42 6.45
C TYR A 88 -19.39 -6.38 7.03
N GLY A 89 -19.32 -7.65 6.65
CA GLY A 89 -20.17 -8.73 7.11
C GLY A 89 -20.51 -9.72 6.01
N ASP A 90 -21.35 -10.71 6.32
CA ASP A 90 -21.78 -11.71 5.36
C ASP A 90 -22.56 -11.06 4.21
N SER A 91 -22.06 -11.25 3.01
CA SER A 91 -22.62 -10.70 1.78
C SER A 91 -23.34 -11.75 0.92
N SER A 92 -23.55 -12.96 1.43
CA SER A 92 -24.13 -14.09 0.68
C SER A 92 -25.52 -13.79 0.07
N ASN A 93 -26.32 -13.01 0.79
CA ASN A 93 -27.69 -12.63 0.41
C ASN A 93 -27.79 -11.25 -0.25
N VAL A 94 -26.67 -10.59 -0.55
CA VAL A 94 -26.63 -9.25 -1.15
C VAL A 94 -26.42 -9.38 -2.65
N ASN A 95 -27.16 -8.59 -3.46
CA ASN A 95 -26.99 -8.52 -4.91
C ASN A 95 -26.58 -7.11 -5.35
N LEU A 96 -25.96 -7.02 -6.54
CA LEU A 96 -25.68 -5.72 -7.16
C LEU A 96 -26.99 -4.95 -7.34
N TYR A 97 -26.91 -3.63 -7.10
CA TYR A 97 -28.02 -2.68 -7.17
C TYR A 97 -29.08 -2.81 -6.07
N ASP A 98 -28.92 -3.69 -5.09
CA ASP A 98 -29.79 -3.67 -3.91
C ASP A 98 -29.69 -2.30 -3.25
N LYS A 99 -30.84 -1.77 -2.83
CA LYS A 99 -30.89 -0.52 -2.09
C LYS A 99 -30.53 -0.79 -0.63
N VAL A 100 -29.66 0.04 -0.08
CA VAL A 100 -29.21 -0.07 1.32
C VAL A 100 -29.56 1.22 2.06
N ILE A 101 -30.29 1.10 3.14
CA ILE A 101 -30.60 2.20 4.06
C ILE A 101 -29.61 2.10 5.23
N ILE A 102 -29.05 3.25 5.62
CA ILE A 102 -28.06 3.37 6.68
C ILE A 102 -28.75 3.84 7.93
N ASN A 103 -28.61 3.10 9.02
CA ASN A 103 -29.32 3.34 10.29
C ASN A 103 -28.44 4.04 11.34
N THR A 104 -27.10 4.07 11.12
CA THR A 104 -26.11 4.61 12.06
C THR A 104 -25.09 5.46 11.34
N ASP A 105 -24.32 6.25 12.07
CA ASP A 105 -23.20 6.99 11.49
C ASP A 105 -22.08 6.04 11.08
N TYR A 106 -21.45 6.30 9.94
CA TYR A 106 -20.31 5.53 9.46
C TYR A 106 -19.01 5.91 10.18
N LYS A 107 -18.12 4.94 10.35
CA LYS A 107 -16.77 5.21 10.87
C LYS A 107 -15.90 5.77 9.75
N PRO A 108 -15.29 6.97 9.93
CA PRO A 108 -14.42 7.55 8.92
C PRO A 108 -13.16 6.69 8.74
N ILE A 109 -12.60 6.71 7.54
CA ILE A 109 -11.36 5.98 7.25
C ILE A 109 -10.19 6.81 7.76
N THR A 110 -9.38 6.22 8.62
CA THR A 110 -8.16 6.83 9.15
C THR A 110 -6.96 6.54 8.25
N SER A 111 -6.02 7.48 8.21
CA SER A 111 -4.76 7.27 7.49
C SER A 111 -3.91 6.21 8.19
N ASN A 112 -3.15 5.44 7.40
CA ASN A 112 -2.15 4.54 7.94
C ASN A 112 -1.05 5.34 8.67
N THR A 113 -0.63 4.84 9.80
CA THR A 113 0.39 5.43 10.65
C THR A 113 1.75 4.74 10.52
N ASN A 114 1.93 3.83 9.55
CA ASN A 114 3.20 3.19 9.25
C ASN A 114 3.91 3.85 8.06
N PHE A 115 5.25 3.78 8.06
CA PHE A 115 6.05 4.22 6.92
C PHE A 115 5.82 3.31 5.72
N GLU A 116 5.64 3.94 4.56
CA GLU A 116 5.76 3.28 3.25
C GLU A 116 4.82 2.09 2.99
N VAL A 117 3.95 1.72 3.91
CA VAL A 117 2.93 0.67 3.68
C VAL A 117 1.86 1.21 2.73
N THR A 118 1.35 0.37 1.83
CA THR A 118 0.29 0.75 0.88
C THR A 118 -0.88 1.35 1.65
N ASN A 119 -1.15 2.62 1.44
CA ASN A 119 -2.10 3.33 2.28
C ASN A 119 -3.52 3.00 1.82
N TYR A 120 -4.23 2.16 2.58
CA TYR A 120 -5.65 1.88 2.36
C TYR A 120 -6.49 3.17 2.31
N TYR A 121 -6.10 4.19 3.07
CA TYR A 121 -6.70 5.52 3.00
C TYR A 121 -6.59 6.15 1.60
N ASP A 122 -5.41 6.08 0.97
CA ASP A 122 -5.22 6.60 -0.40
C ASP A 122 -6.06 5.82 -1.42
N TYR A 123 -6.17 4.49 -1.26
CA TYR A 123 -7.06 3.67 -2.06
C TYR A 123 -8.52 4.08 -1.88
N CYS A 124 -8.97 4.25 -0.65
CA CYS A 124 -10.33 4.68 -0.34
C CYS A 124 -10.62 6.08 -0.88
N LYS A 125 -9.69 6.99 -0.69
CA LYS A 125 -9.78 8.35 -1.23
C LYS A 125 -9.86 8.34 -2.76
N GLY A 126 -9.03 7.53 -3.43
CA GLY A 126 -9.08 7.30 -4.87
C GLY A 126 -10.44 6.81 -5.36
N ASN A 127 -11.09 5.97 -4.57
CA ASN A 127 -12.41 5.41 -4.89
C ASN A 127 -13.58 6.21 -4.34
N ASN A 128 -13.37 7.38 -3.75
CA ASN A 128 -14.38 8.18 -3.04
C ASN A 128 -15.07 7.38 -1.92
N ILE A 129 -14.36 6.46 -1.28
CA ILE A 129 -14.84 5.72 -0.11
C ILE A 129 -14.57 6.61 1.11
N ILE A 130 -15.62 7.00 1.82
CA ILE A 130 -15.53 7.96 2.91
C ILE A 130 -15.61 7.31 4.29
N GLY A 131 -16.09 6.08 4.38
CA GLY A 131 -16.23 5.39 5.66
C GLY A 131 -16.59 3.93 5.56
N THR A 132 -16.71 3.32 6.72
CA THR A 132 -17.03 1.91 6.91
C THR A 132 -18.23 1.73 7.83
N LEU A 133 -19.01 0.68 7.58
CA LEU A 133 -20.17 0.24 8.35
C LEU A 133 -20.08 -1.28 8.60
N THR A 134 -20.87 -1.79 9.52
CA THR A 134 -21.09 -3.23 9.65
C THR A 134 -22.46 -3.59 9.09
N ILE A 135 -22.69 -4.88 8.76
CA ILE A 135 -23.98 -5.32 8.22
C ILE A 135 -25.15 -5.09 9.19
N LYS A 136 -24.86 -4.97 10.50
CA LYS A 136 -25.85 -4.67 11.53
C LYS A 136 -26.34 -3.23 11.49
N ASP A 137 -25.56 -2.34 10.88
CA ASP A 137 -25.81 -0.90 10.80
C ASP A 137 -26.67 -0.53 9.59
N VAL A 138 -27.02 -1.51 8.75
CA VAL A 138 -27.68 -1.27 7.47
C VAL A 138 -28.87 -2.21 7.27
N GLN A 139 -29.86 -1.72 6.51
CA GLN A 139 -30.98 -2.51 6.02
C GLN A 139 -30.86 -2.67 4.52
N VAL A 140 -30.75 -3.91 4.03
CA VAL A 140 -30.67 -4.23 2.60
C VAL A 140 -32.08 -4.49 2.07
N ILE A 141 -32.47 -3.78 1.04
CA ILE A 141 -33.74 -3.94 0.32
C ILE A 141 -33.43 -4.56 -1.06
N PRO A 142 -33.86 -5.80 -1.30
CA PRO A 142 -33.57 -6.48 -2.57
C PRO A 142 -34.13 -5.74 -3.77
N THR A 143 -33.35 -5.67 -4.86
CA THR A 143 -33.83 -5.15 -6.13
C THR A 143 -34.51 -6.24 -6.96
N PHE A 144 -35.45 -5.85 -7.83
CA PHE A 144 -36.07 -6.75 -8.80
C PHE A 144 -35.09 -7.15 -9.92
N LEU A 145 -34.07 -6.34 -10.17
CA LEU A 145 -33.08 -6.55 -11.22
C LEU A 145 -32.00 -7.52 -10.74
N LYS A 146 -32.11 -8.80 -11.14
CA LYS A 146 -31.07 -9.79 -10.87
C LYS A 146 -29.91 -9.69 -11.84
N THR A 147 -28.73 -9.57 -11.33
CA THR A 147 -27.48 -9.73 -12.10
C THR A 147 -27.04 -11.19 -12.10
N ILE A 148 -26.36 -11.62 -13.15
CA ILE A 148 -25.75 -12.94 -13.18
C ILE A 148 -24.60 -12.91 -12.15
N LYS A 149 -24.69 -13.73 -11.08
CA LYS A 149 -23.59 -13.90 -10.12
C LYS A 149 -22.40 -14.50 -10.87
N THR A 150 -21.45 -13.69 -11.22
CA THR A 150 -20.14 -14.17 -11.66
C THR A 150 -19.25 -14.19 -10.43
N THR A 151 -18.86 -15.37 -9.95
CA THR A 151 -17.85 -15.51 -8.92
C THR A 151 -16.52 -15.04 -9.50
N ILE A 152 -16.18 -13.79 -9.27
CA ILE A 152 -14.90 -13.20 -9.64
C ILE A 152 -14.06 -13.12 -8.35
N ASP A 153 -13.84 -14.27 -7.74
CA ASP A 153 -13.04 -14.40 -6.52
C ASP A 153 -11.72 -15.09 -6.82
N SER A 154 -10.86 -14.43 -7.56
CA SER A 154 -9.43 -14.69 -7.46
C SER A 154 -8.75 -13.40 -7.02
N ASP A 155 -7.95 -13.47 -5.97
CA ASP A 155 -7.11 -12.38 -5.46
C ASP A 155 -5.99 -11.96 -6.43
N LEU A 156 -6.09 -12.33 -7.68
CA LEU A 156 -5.22 -12.03 -8.81
C LEU A 156 -5.34 -10.55 -9.22
N TYR A 157 -4.87 -9.67 -8.39
CA TYR A 157 -5.09 -8.23 -8.37
C TYR A 157 -4.90 -7.52 -9.72
N LEU A 158 -3.91 -7.90 -10.53
CA LEU A 158 -3.62 -7.26 -11.81
C LEU A 158 -4.34 -7.92 -12.98
N TYR A 159 -4.50 -9.23 -12.96
CA TYR A 159 -5.01 -10.01 -14.08
C TYR A 159 -6.52 -10.27 -14.01
N SER A 160 -7.12 -10.06 -12.83
CA SER A 160 -8.57 -10.24 -12.60
C SER A 160 -9.41 -9.00 -12.94
N SER A 161 -8.79 -7.89 -13.34
CA SER A 161 -9.56 -6.66 -13.58
C SER A 161 -10.61 -6.89 -14.67
N THR A 162 -11.84 -6.51 -14.38
CA THR A 162 -12.99 -6.61 -15.28
C THR A 162 -12.71 -5.96 -16.64
N ALA A 163 -11.98 -4.85 -16.66
CA ALA A 163 -11.60 -4.16 -17.89
C ALA A 163 -10.74 -5.02 -18.83
N ILE A 164 -9.81 -5.81 -18.30
CA ILE A 164 -8.93 -6.67 -19.10
C ILE A 164 -9.77 -7.76 -19.76
N LYS A 165 -10.63 -8.43 -18.99
CA LYS A 165 -11.54 -9.49 -19.45
C LYS A 165 -12.50 -8.98 -20.53
N LEU A 166 -13.21 -7.90 -20.26
CA LEU A 166 -14.17 -7.31 -21.20
C LEU A 166 -13.51 -6.77 -22.48
N SER A 167 -12.30 -6.20 -22.38
CA SER A 167 -11.62 -5.63 -23.55
C SER A 167 -11.29 -6.66 -24.63
N LEU A 168 -10.95 -7.90 -24.26
CA LEU A 168 -10.70 -8.97 -25.22
C LEU A 168 -12.01 -9.43 -25.88
N ILE A 169 -13.06 -9.66 -25.06
CA ILE A 169 -14.38 -10.08 -25.57
C ILE A 169 -14.91 -9.07 -26.60
N LEU A 170 -14.87 -7.78 -26.24
CA LEU A 170 -15.29 -6.72 -27.14
C LEU A 170 -14.43 -6.61 -28.40
N SER A 171 -13.13 -6.90 -28.29
CA SER A 171 -12.22 -6.89 -29.45
C SER A 171 -12.51 -8.05 -30.41
N LEU A 172 -12.79 -9.25 -29.89
CA LEU A 172 -13.21 -10.41 -30.70
C LEU A 172 -14.56 -10.17 -31.35
N PHE A 173 -15.55 -9.67 -30.60
CA PHE A 173 -16.85 -9.31 -31.11
C PHE A 173 -16.76 -8.26 -32.24
N LYS A 174 -15.92 -7.24 -32.02
CA LYS A 174 -15.65 -6.22 -33.05
C LYS A 174 -15.02 -6.81 -34.31
N MET A 175 -14.12 -7.78 -34.16
CA MET A 175 -13.45 -8.44 -35.29
C MET A 175 -14.45 -9.26 -36.13
N ILE A 176 -15.35 -9.98 -35.45
CA ILE A 176 -16.41 -10.77 -36.13
C ILE A 176 -17.38 -9.83 -36.85
N LEU A 177 -17.91 -8.82 -36.17
CA LEU A 177 -18.90 -7.90 -36.75
C LEU A 177 -18.39 -7.11 -37.95
N LYS A 178 -17.10 -6.78 -38.00
CA LYS A 178 -16.48 -6.09 -39.13
C LYS A 178 -16.55 -6.87 -40.44
N LYS A 179 -16.79 -8.19 -40.39
CA LYS A 179 -16.99 -9.01 -41.58
C LYS A 179 -18.38 -8.80 -42.20
N PHE A 180 -19.36 -8.33 -41.42
CA PHE A 180 -20.77 -8.26 -41.83
C PHE A 180 -21.32 -6.82 -41.89
N PHE A 181 -20.71 -5.88 -41.11
CA PHE A 181 -21.27 -4.55 -40.92
C PHE A 181 -20.25 -3.44 -41.15
N TYR A 182 -20.75 -2.26 -41.50
CA TYR A 182 -19.96 -1.05 -41.65
C TYR A 182 -19.30 -0.64 -40.33
N ARG A 183 -18.08 -0.06 -40.39
CA ARG A 183 -17.28 0.34 -39.24
C ARG A 183 -18.04 1.21 -38.22
N GLY A 184 -18.86 2.15 -38.70
CA GLY A 184 -19.67 3.03 -37.83
C GLY A 184 -20.71 2.26 -37.03
N THR A 185 -21.44 1.35 -37.71
CA THR A 185 -22.44 0.47 -37.08
C THR A 185 -21.80 -0.47 -36.09
N VAL A 186 -20.65 -1.07 -36.44
CA VAL A 186 -19.89 -1.94 -35.54
C VAL A 186 -19.46 -1.21 -34.26
N ASN A 187 -19.00 0.04 -34.36
CA ASN A 187 -18.60 0.80 -33.18
C ASN A 187 -19.78 1.07 -32.24
N LYS A 188 -20.97 1.38 -32.78
CA LYS A 188 -22.21 1.57 -32.01
C LYS A 188 -22.64 0.27 -31.32
N MET A 189 -22.58 -0.86 -32.01
CA MET A 189 -22.90 -2.18 -31.45
C MET A 189 -21.90 -2.56 -30.31
N VAL A 190 -20.61 -2.28 -30.48
CA VAL A 190 -19.61 -2.49 -29.46
C VAL A 190 -19.85 -1.58 -28.26
N LEU A 191 -20.26 -0.32 -28.45
CA LEU A 191 -20.63 0.58 -27.37
C LEU A 191 -21.82 0.03 -26.58
N PHE A 192 -22.88 -0.39 -27.26
CA PHE A 192 -24.06 -0.98 -26.63
C PHE A 192 -23.70 -2.22 -25.83
N LEU A 193 -22.93 -3.15 -26.41
CA LEU A 193 -22.45 -4.36 -25.70
C LEU A 193 -21.55 -4.01 -24.52
N SER A 194 -20.71 -2.98 -24.63
CA SER A 194 -19.85 -2.54 -23.50
C SER A 194 -20.68 -2.05 -22.32
N ILE A 195 -21.78 -1.35 -22.56
CA ILE A 195 -22.71 -0.89 -21.51
C ILE A 195 -23.42 -2.10 -20.87
N LEU A 196 -23.92 -3.02 -21.68
CA LEU A 196 -24.65 -4.20 -21.22
C LEU A 196 -23.75 -5.11 -20.33
N LEU A 197 -22.52 -5.38 -20.77
CA LEU A 197 -21.57 -6.17 -19.98
C LEU A 197 -21.12 -5.44 -18.71
N SER A 198 -20.99 -4.12 -18.76
CA SER A 198 -20.63 -3.30 -17.60
C SER A 198 -21.71 -3.29 -16.51
N TYR A 199 -22.98 -3.46 -16.90
CA TYR A 199 -24.08 -3.60 -15.97
C TYR A 199 -23.88 -4.81 -15.04
N ASN A 200 -23.46 -5.97 -15.56
CA ASN A 200 -23.20 -7.16 -14.76
C ASN A 200 -21.97 -7.02 -13.82
N CYS A 201 -21.14 -6.00 -14.03
CA CYS A 201 -19.94 -5.73 -13.24
C CYS A 201 -20.11 -4.55 -12.27
N GLY A 202 -21.32 -4.01 -12.10
CA GLY A 202 -21.57 -2.86 -11.20
C GLY A 202 -20.94 -1.55 -11.66
N PHE A 203 -20.66 -1.37 -12.97
CA PHE A 203 -20.01 -0.18 -13.53
C PHE A 203 -18.72 0.22 -12.81
N ASP A 204 -17.87 -0.73 -12.51
CA ASP A 204 -16.57 -0.42 -11.90
C ASP A 204 -15.75 0.55 -12.77
N TYR A 205 -14.66 1.08 -12.21
CA TYR A 205 -13.82 2.04 -12.94
C TYR A 205 -13.23 1.46 -14.24
N GLY A 206 -12.97 0.16 -14.28
CA GLY A 206 -12.53 -0.56 -15.47
C GLY A 206 -13.57 -0.55 -16.58
N CYS A 207 -14.83 -0.78 -16.22
CA CYS A 207 -15.98 -0.74 -17.12
C CYS A 207 -16.22 0.66 -17.69
N ILE A 208 -16.18 1.70 -16.84
CA ILE A 208 -16.31 3.09 -17.28
C ILE A 208 -15.24 3.44 -18.31
N ARG A 209 -13.99 3.02 -18.12
CA ARG A 209 -12.92 3.22 -19.11
C ARG A 209 -13.23 2.59 -20.46
N ILE A 210 -13.78 1.38 -20.47
CA ILE A 210 -14.15 0.68 -21.71
C ILE A 210 -15.29 1.40 -22.42
N ILE A 211 -16.31 1.84 -21.70
CA ILE A 211 -17.43 2.60 -22.26
C ILE A 211 -16.92 3.89 -22.89
N ILE A 212 -16.06 4.66 -22.20
CA ILE A 212 -15.49 5.89 -22.75
C ILE A 212 -14.69 5.62 -24.03
N ILE A 213 -13.86 4.56 -24.05
CA ILE A 213 -13.11 4.17 -25.24
C ILE A 213 -14.06 3.80 -26.39
N SER A 214 -15.12 3.04 -26.11
CA SER A 214 -16.10 2.62 -27.11
C SER A 214 -16.85 3.81 -27.66
N LEU A 215 -17.23 4.77 -26.80
CA LEU A 215 -17.86 6.03 -27.21
C LEU A 215 -16.93 6.86 -28.11
N LEU A 216 -15.67 7.06 -27.72
CA LEU A 216 -14.69 7.80 -28.51
C LEU A 216 -14.39 7.15 -29.86
N ASN A 217 -14.55 5.83 -29.98
CA ASN A 217 -14.43 5.13 -31.27
C ASN A 217 -15.62 5.38 -32.22
N CYS A 218 -16.74 5.84 -31.68
CA CYS A 218 -17.88 6.27 -32.50
C CYS A 218 -17.70 7.68 -33.10
N LEU A 219 -16.76 8.46 -32.54
CA LEU A 219 -16.44 9.81 -33.00
C LEU A 219 -15.34 9.76 -34.06
N ASP A 220 -15.46 10.65 -35.05
CA ASP A 220 -14.44 10.80 -36.10
C ASP A 220 -13.36 11.79 -35.65
N LEU A 221 -12.47 11.29 -34.79
CA LEU A 221 -11.34 12.02 -34.24
C LEU A 221 -10.05 11.23 -34.47
N ASP A 222 -8.93 11.92 -34.55
CA ASP A 222 -7.60 11.31 -34.60
C ASP A 222 -7.23 10.64 -33.26
N ASN A 223 -6.29 9.71 -33.28
CA ASN A 223 -5.91 8.93 -32.08
C ASN A 223 -5.33 9.80 -30.97
N LYS A 224 -4.65 10.91 -31.29
CA LYS A 224 -4.08 11.83 -30.30
C LYS A 224 -5.18 12.56 -29.55
N ASN A 225 -6.18 13.08 -30.25
CA ASN A 225 -7.33 13.76 -29.65
C ASN A 225 -8.22 12.78 -28.86
N LYS A 226 -8.45 11.56 -29.36
CA LYS A 226 -9.16 10.51 -28.58
C LYS A 226 -8.44 10.19 -27.27
N THR A 227 -7.11 10.08 -27.30
CA THR A 227 -6.33 9.81 -26.09
C THR A 227 -6.40 10.99 -25.12
N ALA A 228 -6.30 12.22 -25.61
CA ALA A 228 -6.42 13.41 -24.78
C ALA A 228 -7.79 13.52 -24.09
N ILE A 229 -8.88 13.37 -24.84
CA ILE A 229 -10.25 13.41 -24.31
C ILE A 229 -10.45 12.27 -23.29
N TYR A 230 -9.96 11.07 -23.57
CA TYR A 230 -10.00 9.95 -22.65
C TYR A 230 -9.36 10.28 -21.31
N ILE A 231 -8.16 10.86 -21.30
CA ILE A 231 -7.45 11.26 -20.10
C ILE A 231 -8.22 12.34 -19.34
N ILE A 232 -8.70 13.36 -20.04
CA ILE A 232 -9.44 14.48 -19.46
C ILE A 232 -10.72 13.98 -18.76
N ILE A 233 -11.52 13.16 -19.45
CA ILE A 233 -12.76 12.62 -18.85
C ILE A 233 -12.46 11.81 -17.61
N LEU A 234 -11.46 10.92 -17.64
CA LEU A 234 -11.10 10.11 -16.48
C LEU A 234 -10.55 10.93 -15.32
N ALA A 235 -9.77 11.98 -15.61
CA ALA A 235 -9.24 12.87 -14.60
C ALA A 235 -10.35 13.66 -13.89
N TYR A 236 -11.35 14.13 -14.61
CA TYR A 236 -12.52 14.79 -14.00
C TYR A 236 -13.45 13.81 -13.28
N TYR A 237 -13.62 12.61 -13.81
CA TYR A 237 -14.49 11.61 -13.19
C TYR A 237 -14.02 11.20 -11.79
N ARG A 238 -12.70 10.98 -11.63
CA ARG A 238 -12.08 10.65 -10.33
C ARG A 238 -10.68 11.24 -10.21
N PRO A 239 -10.54 12.50 -9.75
CA PRO A 239 -9.25 13.19 -9.71
C PRO A 239 -8.18 12.48 -8.88
N TYR A 240 -8.56 11.86 -7.76
CA TYR A 240 -7.62 11.15 -6.89
C TYR A 240 -7.17 9.79 -7.47
N TYR A 241 -7.90 9.27 -8.46
CA TYR A 241 -7.57 8.01 -9.11
C TYR A 241 -6.37 8.12 -10.06
N ILE A 242 -5.96 9.34 -10.40
CA ILE A 242 -4.79 9.61 -11.25
C ILE A 242 -3.51 8.96 -10.69
N CYS A 243 -3.39 8.91 -9.35
CA CYS A 243 -2.29 8.22 -8.65
C CYS A 243 -2.51 6.71 -8.50
N SER A 244 -3.29 6.05 -9.34
CA SER A 244 -3.54 4.61 -9.24
C SER A 244 -2.99 3.84 -10.44
N LEU A 245 -2.65 2.56 -10.22
CA LEU A 245 -2.28 1.64 -11.30
C LEU A 245 -3.38 1.52 -12.36
N ALA A 246 -4.65 1.51 -11.92
CA ALA A 246 -5.80 1.38 -12.81
C ALA A 246 -5.98 2.57 -13.76
N PHE A 247 -5.45 3.74 -13.43
CA PHE A 247 -5.39 4.90 -14.32
C PHE A 247 -4.08 4.91 -15.14
N LEU A 248 -2.94 4.80 -14.47
CA LEU A 248 -1.63 5.03 -15.11
C LEU A 248 -1.26 3.97 -16.15
N LEU A 249 -1.52 2.69 -15.91
CA LEU A 249 -1.17 1.63 -16.87
C LEU A 249 -1.84 1.81 -18.23
N PRO A 250 -3.19 1.95 -18.35
CA PRO A 250 -3.84 2.12 -19.65
C PRO A 250 -3.57 3.48 -20.28
N VAL A 251 -3.36 4.53 -19.48
CA VAL A 251 -3.03 5.86 -19.99
C VAL A 251 -1.63 5.88 -20.58
N SER A 252 -0.63 5.34 -19.87
CA SER A 252 0.76 5.27 -20.36
C SER A 252 0.87 4.44 -21.64
N TYR A 253 0.20 3.27 -21.69
CA TYR A 253 0.14 2.47 -22.91
C TYR A 253 -0.40 3.24 -24.12
N ARG A 254 -1.46 4.04 -23.93
CA ARG A 254 -2.03 4.88 -24.99
C ARG A 254 -1.11 6.02 -25.37
N LEU A 255 -0.49 6.70 -24.39
CA LEU A 255 0.43 7.79 -24.64
C LEU A 255 1.65 7.32 -25.43
N ILE A 256 2.27 6.21 -25.06
CA ILE A 256 3.43 5.67 -25.76
C ILE A 256 3.04 5.36 -27.22
N ASN A 257 1.92 4.68 -27.44
CA ASN A 257 1.46 4.38 -28.80
C ASN A 257 1.09 5.63 -29.64
N CYS A 258 0.86 6.79 -29.00
CA CYS A 258 0.65 8.06 -29.67
C CYS A 258 1.94 8.83 -29.93
N LEU A 259 2.98 8.63 -29.09
CA LEU A 259 4.24 9.36 -29.15
C LEU A 259 5.34 8.63 -29.92
N THR A 260 5.26 7.31 -30.01
CA THR A 260 6.23 6.49 -30.74
C THR A 260 5.67 6.03 -32.08
N GLU A 261 6.41 6.29 -33.16
CA GLU A 261 6.02 5.86 -34.52
C GLU A 261 6.09 4.34 -34.69
N LYS A 262 7.02 3.69 -34.01
CA LYS A 262 7.17 2.23 -34.01
C LYS A 262 6.61 1.66 -32.70
N ARG A 263 5.53 0.86 -32.81
CA ARG A 263 4.98 0.10 -31.69
C ARG A 263 6.00 -0.94 -31.22
N SER A 264 6.79 -0.59 -30.22
CA SER A 264 7.71 -1.53 -29.60
C SER A 264 7.02 -2.21 -28.42
N PHE A 265 6.75 -3.51 -28.56
CA PHE A 265 6.24 -4.34 -27.46
C PHE A 265 7.12 -4.22 -26.21
N PHE A 266 8.43 -4.19 -26.40
CA PHE A 266 9.42 -4.09 -25.34
C PHE A 266 9.33 -2.78 -24.54
N VAL A 267 9.12 -1.66 -25.22
CA VAL A 267 8.98 -0.33 -24.57
C VAL A 267 7.70 -0.29 -23.73
N ASN A 268 6.60 -0.82 -24.26
CA ASN A 268 5.34 -0.91 -23.51
C ASN A 268 5.50 -1.81 -22.27
N LEU A 269 6.17 -2.95 -22.40
CA LEU A 269 6.45 -3.87 -21.30
C LEU A 269 7.27 -3.18 -20.21
N LEU A 270 8.34 -2.48 -20.60
CA LEU A 270 9.24 -1.76 -19.67
C LEU A 270 8.50 -0.64 -18.92
N VAL A 271 7.65 0.13 -19.61
CA VAL A 271 6.85 1.18 -18.96
C VAL A 271 5.82 0.57 -18.00
N CYS A 272 5.16 -0.52 -18.39
CA CYS A 272 4.27 -1.24 -17.48
C CYS A 272 5.01 -1.76 -16.24
N LEU A 273 6.23 -2.29 -16.41
CA LEU A 273 7.08 -2.71 -15.30
C LEU A 273 7.42 -1.55 -14.37
N ILE A 274 7.88 -0.41 -14.90
CA ILE A 274 8.25 0.76 -14.10
C ILE A 274 7.06 1.28 -13.31
N ILE A 275 5.89 1.40 -13.93
CA ILE A 275 4.68 1.86 -13.24
C ILE A 275 4.28 0.88 -12.13
N GLN A 276 4.35 -0.42 -12.38
CA GLN A 276 4.06 -1.42 -11.34
C GLN A 276 5.06 -1.33 -10.17
N LEU A 277 6.36 -1.19 -10.45
CA LEU A 277 7.40 -1.06 -9.43
C LEU A 277 7.30 0.23 -8.60
N ILE A 278 6.60 1.26 -9.07
CA ILE A 278 6.32 2.47 -8.27
C ILE A 278 5.26 2.18 -7.20
N PHE A 279 4.28 1.33 -7.49
CA PHE A 279 3.10 1.14 -6.63
C PHE A 279 3.09 -0.19 -5.86
N LEU A 280 3.75 -1.22 -6.38
CA LEU A 280 3.75 -2.56 -5.79
C LEU A 280 5.05 -2.80 -5.03
N GLU A 281 4.97 -3.60 -3.99
CA GLU A 281 6.13 -4.04 -3.20
C GLU A 281 7.07 -4.90 -4.03
N GLU A 282 6.52 -5.76 -4.87
CA GLU A 282 7.26 -6.67 -5.75
C GLU A 282 6.51 -6.87 -7.07
N VAL A 283 7.25 -7.11 -8.13
CA VAL A 283 6.70 -7.38 -9.47
C VAL A 283 7.40 -8.59 -10.07
N SER A 284 6.63 -9.60 -10.47
CA SER A 284 7.14 -10.75 -11.20
C SER A 284 7.34 -10.42 -12.67
N ILE A 285 8.58 -10.54 -13.14
CA ILE A 285 8.92 -10.35 -14.57
C ILE A 285 8.20 -11.39 -15.42
N LEU A 286 8.12 -12.64 -14.94
CA LEU A 286 7.51 -13.74 -15.70
C LEU A 286 6.00 -13.51 -15.89
N GLN A 287 5.30 -13.06 -14.85
CA GLN A 287 3.87 -12.70 -14.96
C GLN A 287 3.64 -11.55 -15.93
N LEU A 288 4.54 -10.56 -15.92
CA LEU A 288 4.44 -9.43 -16.84
C LEU A 288 4.62 -9.87 -18.31
N VAL A 289 5.57 -10.77 -18.59
CA VAL A 289 5.77 -11.34 -19.94
C VAL A 289 4.59 -12.21 -20.35
N LEU A 290 4.03 -13.01 -19.44
CA LEU A 290 2.89 -13.89 -19.67
C LEU A 290 1.52 -13.16 -19.58
N PHE A 291 1.53 -11.84 -19.40
CA PHE A 291 0.30 -11.05 -19.34
C PHE A 291 -0.70 -11.32 -20.49
N PRO A 292 -0.28 -11.48 -21.77
CA PRO A 292 -1.20 -11.86 -22.86
C PRO A 292 -1.92 -13.19 -22.60
N VAL A 293 -1.22 -14.18 -22.02
CA VAL A 293 -1.79 -15.50 -21.70
C VAL A 293 -2.84 -15.34 -20.57
N PHE A 294 -2.49 -14.67 -19.48
CA PHE A 294 -3.43 -14.38 -18.38
C PHE A 294 -4.66 -13.63 -18.85
N ARG A 295 -4.50 -12.70 -19.80
CA ARG A 295 -5.61 -11.96 -20.39
C ARG A 295 -6.57 -12.88 -21.13
N ILE A 296 -6.05 -13.83 -21.93
CA ILE A 296 -6.87 -14.78 -22.67
C ILE A 296 -7.61 -15.71 -21.70
N LEU A 297 -6.88 -16.34 -20.78
CA LEU A 297 -7.45 -17.26 -19.80
C LEU A 297 -8.51 -16.57 -18.92
N GLY A 298 -8.22 -15.38 -18.41
CA GLY A 298 -9.18 -14.61 -17.62
C GLY A 298 -10.44 -14.20 -18.38
N SER A 299 -10.31 -13.91 -19.69
CA SER A 299 -11.48 -13.59 -20.52
C SER A 299 -12.32 -14.84 -20.83
N LEU A 300 -11.69 -15.99 -21.04
CA LEU A 300 -12.38 -17.28 -21.22
C LEU A 300 -13.09 -17.69 -19.93
N ASN A 301 -12.42 -17.58 -18.80
CA ASN A 301 -13.03 -17.88 -17.50
C ASN A 301 -14.26 -17.00 -17.22
N TYR A 302 -14.18 -15.70 -17.56
CA TYR A 302 -15.33 -14.80 -17.45
C TYR A 302 -16.49 -15.22 -18.38
N LEU A 303 -16.22 -15.61 -19.63
CA LEU A 303 -17.27 -16.10 -20.55
C LEU A 303 -17.93 -17.38 -20.03
N ILE A 304 -17.14 -18.32 -19.52
CA ILE A 304 -17.62 -19.59 -18.95
C ILE A 304 -18.47 -19.31 -17.70
N SER A 305 -18.07 -18.35 -16.88
CA SER A 305 -18.80 -17.97 -15.66
C SER A 305 -20.17 -17.37 -15.95
N LEU A 306 -20.37 -16.73 -17.12
CA LEU A 306 -21.69 -16.25 -17.55
C LEU A 306 -22.69 -17.39 -17.77
N PHE A 307 -22.21 -18.61 -18.02
CA PHE A 307 -23.02 -19.82 -18.16
C PHE A 307 -23.13 -20.65 -16.86
N GLY A 308 -22.64 -20.11 -15.72
CA GLY A 308 -22.72 -20.77 -14.41
C GLY A 308 -21.65 -21.86 -14.16
N LEU A 309 -20.64 -21.99 -15.02
CA LEU A 309 -19.59 -23.00 -14.96
C LEU A 309 -18.29 -22.42 -14.33
N ASN A 310 -18.35 -21.98 -13.09
CA ASN A 310 -17.34 -21.11 -12.47
C ASN A 310 -16.02 -21.77 -12.09
N THR A 311 -15.91 -23.09 -12.03
CA THR A 311 -14.75 -23.77 -11.40
C THR A 311 -13.71 -24.33 -12.37
N LEU A 312 -14.03 -24.48 -13.66
CA LEU A 312 -13.20 -25.23 -14.60
C LEU A 312 -11.84 -24.61 -14.93
N LEU A 313 -11.72 -23.27 -14.92
CA LEU A 313 -10.48 -22.57 -15.27
C LEU A 313 -9.88 -21.75 -14.13
N SER A 314 -10.62 -21.46 -13.08
CA SER A 314 -10.13 -20.61 -11.98
C SER A 314 -8.94 -21.23 -11.29
N GLU A 315 -9.02 -22.50 -10.93
CA GLU A 315 -7.93 -23.25 -10.26
C GLU A 315 -6.66 -23.34 -11.11
N GLN A 316 -6.79 -23.60 -12.42
CA GLN A 316 -5.64 -23.62 -13.33
C GLN A 316 -4.97 -22.24 -13.47
N ILE A 317 -5.77 -21.16 -13.46
CA ILE A 317 -5.25 -19.79 -13.50
C ILE A 317 -4.50 -19.48 -12.21
N ASP A 318 -5.05 -19.87 -11.06
CA ASP A 318 -4.42 -19.65 -9.76
C ASP A 318 -3.11 -20.46 -9.62
N ASN A 319 -3.10 -21.71 -10.06
CA ASN A 319 -1.90 -22.54 -10.11
C ASN A 319 -0.83 -21.93 -11.05
N LEU A 320 -1.23 -21.47 -12.25
CA LEU A 320 -0.30 -20.81 -13.17
C LEU A 320 0.26 -19.51 -12.57
N TYR A 321 -0.57 -18.76 -11.85
CA TYR A 321 -0.13 -17.56 -11.15
C TYR A 321 0.91 -17.87 -10.08
N LEU A 322 0.68 -18.88 -9.23
CA LEU A 322 1.62 -19.32 -8.20
C LEU A 322 2.96 -19.79 -8.80
N ILE A 323 2.92 -20.60 -9.85
CA ILE A 323 4.13 -21.08 -10.53
C ILE A 323 4.92 -19.93 -11.15
N THR A 324 4.23 -18.91 -11.68
CA THR A 324 4.86 -17.78 -12.36
C THR A 324 5.26 -16.66 -11.41
N ASN A 325 4.89 -16.71 -10.13
CA ASN A 325 5.26 -15.73 -9.11
C ASN A 325 6.73 -15.93 -8.68
N LYS A 326 7.64 -15.89 -9.64
CA LYS A 326 9.08 -16.05 -9.48
C LYS A 326 9.81 -14.87 -10.13
N TYR A 327 11.12 -14.73 -9.83
CA TYR A 327 11.96 -13.65 -10.37
C TYR A 327 11.38 -12.26 -10.03
N LEU A 328 11.14 -12.04 -8.72
CA LEU A 328 10.57 -10.82 -8.20
C LEU A 328 11.59 -9.69 -8.22
N LEU A 329 11.20 -8.55 -8.76
CA LEU A 329 11.90 -7.29 -8.61
C LEU A 329 11.28 -6.49 -7.49
N SER A 330 12.13 -5.93 -6.61
CA SER A 330 11.70 -5.07 -5.52
C SER A 330 11.15 -3.75 -6.05
N GLY A 331 9.95 -3.42 -5.64
CA GLY A 331 9.27 -2.17 -5.97
C GLY A 331 9.78 -0.97 -5.17
N HIS A 332 8.92 0.03 -5.08
CA HIS A 332 9.19 1.31 -4.41
C HIS A 332 10.45 2.00 -4.91
N ILE A 333 10.35 2.47 -6.14
CA ILE A 333 11.40 3.27 -6.77
C ILE A 333 11.39 4.67 -6.13
N ASN A 334 12.55 5.10 -5.64
CA ASN A 334 12.76 6.43 -5.08
C ASN A 334 12.44 7.52 -6.11
N ILE A 335 11.93 8.67 -5.67
CA ILE A 335 11.55 9.79 -6.52
C ILE A 335 12.73 10.28 -7.39
N PHE A 336 13.96 10.31 -6.88
CA PHE A 336 15.15 10.68 -7.66
C PHE A 336 15.39 9.70 -8.81
N LEU A 337 15.24 8.40 -8.54
CA LEU A 337 15.37 7.36 -9.56
C LEU A 337 14.27 7.47 -10.61
N ILE A 338 13.04 7.80 -10.21
CA ILE A 338 11.92 8.07 -11.12
C ILE A 338 12.28 9.24 -12.04
N CYS A 339 12.81 10.35 -11.51
CA CYS A 339 13.24 11.50 -12.31
C CYS A 339 14.31 11.13 -13.33
N ILE A 340 15.30 10.32 -12.94
CA ILE A 340 16.35 9.85 -13.86
C ILE A 340 15.75 8.95 -14.96
N ILE A 341 14.88 8.00 -14.59
CA ILE A 341 14.20 7.11 -15.53
C ILE A 341 13.37 7.91 -16.55
N VAL A 342 12.57 8.88 -16.08
CA VAL A 342 11.76 9.74 -16.95
C VAL A 342 12.65 10.54 -17.90
N SER A 343 13.78 11.08 -17.41
CA SER A 343 14.76 11.79 -18.24
C SER A 343 15.38 10.88 -19.31
N CYS A 344 15.75 9.65 -18.94
CA CYS A 344 16.25 8.66 -19.88
C CYS A 344 15.21 8.29 -20.94
N PHE A 345 13.95 8.15 -20.54
CA PHE A 345 12.85 7.90 -21.47
C PHE A 345 12.65 9.05 -22.45
N TYR A 346 12.71 10.30 -21.98
CA TYR A 346 12.67 11.48 -22.82
C TYR A 346 13.80 11.46 -23.87
N PHE A 347 15.04 11.22 -23.45
CA PHE A 347 16.18 11.13 -24.38
C PHE A 347 16.08 9.93 -25.33
N TYR A 348 15.47 8.81 -24.90
CA TYR A 348 15.16 7.70 -25.80
C TYR A 348 14.22 8.12 -26.91
N ILE A 349 13.11 8.80 -26.58
CA ILE A 349 12.12 9.27 -27.56
C ILE A 349 12.76 10.27 -28.53
N VAL A 350 13.55 11.26 -28.03
CA VAL A 350 14.14 12.32 -28.85
C VAL A 350 15.29 11.81 -29.73
N LYS A 351 16.17 10.98 -29.16
CA LYS A 351 17.42 10.55 -29.85
C LYS A 351 17.32 9.14 -30.47
N ASN A 352 16.26 8.40 -30.19
CA ASN A 352 16.01 7.02 -30.65
C ASN A 352 17.21 6.07 -30.48
N LYS A 353 17.89 6.12 -29.32
CA LYS A 353 19.07 5.30 -29.01
C LYS A 353 18.80 4.32 -27.88
N ASN A 354 18.96 3.03 -28.14
CA ASN A 354 18.68 1.93 -27.18
C ASN A 354 19.54 2.00 -25.90
N ARG A 355 20.70 2.68 -25.92
CA ARG A 355 21.53 2.84 -24.71
C ARG A 355 20.79 3.42 -23.51
N TYR A 356 19.79 4.27 -23.74
CA TYR A 356 18.97 4.84 -22.65
C TYR A 356 18.07 3.76 -22.01
N ILE A 357 17.55 2.83 -22.80
CA ILE A 357 16.77 1.68 -22.28
C ILE A 357 17.68 0.75 -21.47
N SER A 358 18.87 0.43 -21.97
CA SER A 358 19.84 -0.39 -21.24
C SER A 358 20.22 0.25 -19.90
N PHE A 359 20.37 1.57 -19.87
CA PHE A 359 20.66 2.32 -18.65
C PHE A 359 19.48 2.27 -17.66
N ILE A 360 18.23 2.38 -18.13
CA ILE A 360 17.04 2.19 -17.27
C ILE A 360 17.02 0.80 -16.65
N ILE A 361 17.29 -0.25 -17.43
CA ILE A 361 17.34 -1.63 -16.91
C ILE A 361 18.41 -1.76 -15.83
N LEU A 362 19.60 -1.19 -16.06
CA LEU A 362 20.67 -1.18 -15.06
C LEU A 362 20.24 -0.48 -13.77
N LEU A 363 19.57 0.66 -13.86
CA LEU A 363 19.07 1.40 -12.70
C LEU A 363 18.04 0.58 -11.91
N LEU A 364 17.15 -0.17 -12.59
CA LEU A 364 16.18 -1.04 -11.93
C LEU A 364 16.86 -2.22 -11.19
N LEU A 365 17.91 -2.78 -11.78
CA LEU A 365 18.72 -3.80 -11.13
C LEU A 365 19.44 -3.25 -9.89
N ILE A 366 20.05 -2.07 -9.98
CA ILE A 366 20.67 -1.40 -8.82
C ILE A 366 19.62 -1.16 -7.74
N ASN A 367 18.41 -0.71 -8.09
CA ASN A 367 17.33 -0.50 -7.12
C ASN A 367 16.98 -1.80 -6.37
N ASN A 368 17.03 -2.96 -7.02
CA ASN A 368 16.72 -4.24 -6.40
C ASN A 368 17.75 -4.64 -5.31
N PHE A 369 19.00 -4.21 -5.48
CA PHE A 369 20.12 -4.51 -4.58
C PHE A 369 20.61 -3.30 -3.78
N ILE A 370 19.87 -2.18 -3.79
CA ILE A 370 20.31 -0.91 -3.18
C ILE A 370 20.68 -1.07 -1.70
N ARG A 371 20.01 -1.98 -0.97
CA ARG A 371 20.25 -2.23 0.45
C ARG A 371 21.68 -2.71 0.73
N LEU A 372 22.31 -3.42 -0.22
CA LEU A 372 23.71 -3.87 -0.10
C LEU A 372 24.72 -2.73 -0.14
N PHE A 373 24.30 -1.51 -0.47
CA PHE A 373 25.14 -0.33 -0.53
C PHE A 373 24.87 0.69 0.59
N ILE A 374 23.89 0.41 1.48
CA ILE A 374 23.53 1.31 2.57
C ILE A 374 24.30 0.95 3.83
N PRO A 375 25.19 1.84 4.34
CA PRO A 375 26.04 1.58 5.52
C PRO A 375 25.35 1.90 6.86
N ILE A 376 24.01 1.90 6.91
CA ILE A 376 23.24 2.42 8.03
C ILE A 376 22.41 1.29 8.66
N TYR A 377 22.49 1.16 9.99
CA TYR A 377 21.50 0.38 10.74
C TYR A 377 20.19 1.15 10.81
N THR A 378 19.07 0.46 10.74
CA THR A 378 17.78 1.06 11.07
C THR A 378 17.06 0.20 12.09
N VAL A 379 16.48 0.84 13.12
CA VAL A 379 15.60 0.21 14.09
C VAL A 379 14.22 0.81 13.91
N SER A 380 13.24 -0.02 13.58
CA SER A 380 11.88 0.42 13.26
C SER A 380 10.88 -0.22 14.18
N TYR A 381 10.12 0.59 14.89
CA TYR A 381 9.00 0.16 15.72
C TYR A 381 7.72 0.43 14.92
N LEU A 382 7.04 -0.63 14.50
CA LEU A 382 5.83 -0.50 13.67
C LEU A 382 4.61 -0.18 14.54
N ASP A 383 3.68 0.59 13.98
CA ASP A 383 2.35 0.75 14.57
C ASP A 383 1.48 -0.45 14.16
N VAL A 384 1.48 -1.45 15.00
CA VAL A 384 0.69 -2.68 14.88
C VAL A 384 -0.49 -2.71 15.85
N SER A 385 -0.96 -1.52 16.26
CA SER A 385 -1.97 -1.31 17.31
C SER A 385 -1.45 -1.72 18.69
N GLN A 386 -2.25 -2.47 19.47
CA GLN A 386 -1.87 -2.97 20.80
C GLN A 386 -1.07 -4.26 20.65
N ALA A 387 0.15 -4.14 20.12
CA ALA A 387 1.06 -5.27 19.88
C ALA A 387 2.50 -4.76 19.68
N ASP A 388 3.47 -5.67 19.75
CA ASP A 388 4.88 -5.36 19.62
C ASP A 388 5.46 -5.87 18.30
N CYS A 389 6.20 -5.01 17.62
CA CYS A 389 6.97 -5.37 16.44
C CYS A 389 8.12 -4.39 16.25
N ALA A 390 9.34 -4.83 16.51
CA ALA A 390 10.56 -4.07 16.24
C ALA A 390 11.41 -4.78 15.19
N ILE A 391 11.89 -4.03 14.19
CA ILE A 391 12.68 -4.57 13.08
C ILE A 391 14.02 -3.84 13.02
N ILE A 392 15.10 -4.58 13.15
CA ILE A 392 16.46 -4.09 13.03
C ILE A 392 17.02 -4.53 11.69
N THR A 393 17.40 -3.58 10.84
CA THR A 393 18.02 -3.89 9.56
C THR A 393 19.52 -3.65 9.62
N LEU A 394 20.29 -4.60 9.13
CA LEU A 394 21.74 -4.56 9.15
C LEU A 394 22.30 -3.73 7.98
N PRO A 395 23.46 -3.07 8.15
CA PRO A 395 24.12 -2.36 7.05
C PRO A 395 24.63 -3.35 6.01
N PHE A 396 24.69 -2.90 4.75
CA PHE A 396 25.19 -3.69 3.61
C PHE A 396 24.51 -5.06 3.46
N SER A 397 23.26 -5.21 3.92
CA SER A 397 22.59 -6.50 3.99
C SER A 397 21.10 -6.41 3.63
N GLN A 398 20.56 -7.50 3.10
CA GLN A 398 19.12 -7.70 2.92
C GLN A 398 18.52 -8.59 4.04
N LYS A 399 19.23 -8.71 5.16
CA LYS A 399 18.77 -9.42 6.36
C LYS A 399 18.18 -8.47 7.39
N GLY A 400 17.15 -8.93 8.08
CA GLY A 400 16.52 -8.25 9.20
C GLY A 400 16.49 -9.13 10.44
N LEU A 401 16.65 -8.51 11.60
CA LEU A 401 16.32 -9.09 12.89
C LEU A 401 15.00 -8.49 13.35
N MET A 402 14.04 -9.33 13.68
CA MET A 402 12.75 -8.92 14.21
C MET A 402 12.64 -9.35 15.68
N ILE A 403 12.18 -8.43 16.54
CA ILE A 403 11.84 -8.71 17.93
C ILE A 403 10.33 -8.53 18.03
N ASP A 404 9.65 -9.64 18.28
CA ASP A 404 8.22 -9.84 18.19
C ASP A 404 7.65 -9.49 16.80
N CYS A 405 6.55 -10.12 16.44
CA CYS A 405 5.92 -9.93 15.14
C CYS A 405 4.46 -9.48 15.24
N GLY A 406 4.06 -9.02 16.42
CA GLY A 406 2.71 -8.52 16.64
C GLY A 406 1.62 -9.55 16.32
N GLY A 407 0.39 -9.14 16.46
CA GLY A 407 -0.77 -9.96 16.12
C GLY A 407 -2.07 -9.29 16.51
N ASN A 408 -3.17 -9.81 15.96
CA ASN A 408 -4.50 -9.35 16.30
C ASN A 408 -5.52 -10.44 15.98
N MET A 409 -6.50 -10.65 16.87
CA MET A 409 -7.55 -11.67 16.69
C MET A 409 -8.47 -11.42 15.48
N TYR A 410 -8.56 -10.18 15.00
CA TYR A 410 -9.53 -9.76 13.99
C TYR A 410 -8.91 -9.38 12.65
N LYS A 411 -7.57 -9.17 12.60
CA LYS A 411 -6.86 -8.68 11.42
C LYS A 411 -5.55 -9.43 11.26
N ASP A 412 -5.19 -9.74 10.03
CA ASP A 412 -3.88 -10.28 9.71
C ASP A 412 -2.85 -9.14 9.56
N ILE A 413 -2.28 -8.73 10.70
CA ILE A 413 -1.26 -7.66 10.76
C ILE A 413 -0.02 -8.05 9.95
N GLY A 414 0.32 -9.33 9.91
CA GLY A 414 1.43 -9.86 9.12
C GLY A 414 1.30 -9.48 7.66
N ASN A 415 0.20 -9.85 7.03
CA ASN A 415 -0.05 -9.56 5.61
C ASN A 415 -0.39 -8.09 5.33
N ASP A 416 -1.04 -7.40 6.27
CA ASP A 416 -1.51 -6.03 6.04
C ASP A 416 -0.41 -4.96 6.27
N ILE A 417 0.53 -5.19 7.21
CA ILE A 417 1.50 -4.19 7.64
C ILE A 417 2.94 -4.69 7.53
N ILE A 418 3.26 -5.83 8.17
CA ILE A 418 4.65 -6.23 8.38
C ILE A 418 5.30 -6.70 7.08
N ILE A 419 4.66 -7.60 6.34
CA ILE A 419 5.17 -8.12 5.05
C ILE A 419 5.33 -7.00 4.03
N PRO A 420 4.36 -6.09 3.80
CA PRO A 420 4.55 -4.94 2.94
C PRO A 420 5.73 -4.04 3.37
N TYR A 421 5.88 -3.79 4.67
CA TYR A 421 7.01 -3.01 5.18
C TYR A 421 8.36 -3.67 4.88
N LEU A 422 8.52 -4.96 5.18
CA LEU A 422 9.75 -5.72 4.94
C LEU A 422 10.13 -5.73 3.44
N LYS A 423 9.16 -5.94 2.58
CA LYS A 423 9.35 -5.92 1.11
C LYS A 423 9.82 -4.55 0.63
N ARG A 424 9.25 -3.47 1.16
CA ARG A 424 9.67 -2.10 0.85
C ARG A 424 11.08 -1.78 1.32
N GLU A 425 11.43 -2.24 2.51
CA GLU A 425 12.81 -2.15 3.02
C GLU A 425 13.78 -3.09 2.30
N LYS A 426 13.28 -3.90 1.33
CA LYS A 426 14.07 -4.86 0.54
C LYS A 426 14.79 -5.89 1.39
N ILE A 427 14.17 -6.27 2.50
CA ILE A 427 14.59 -7.37 3.36
C ILE A 427 14.17 -8.66 2.66
N ARG A 428 15.05 -9.67 2.64
CA ARG A 428 14.84 -10.97 2.00
C ARG A 428 14.87 -12.13 2.98
N GLU A 429 15.65 -11.99 4.05
CA GLU A 429 15.85 -13.01 5.08
C GLU A 429 15.56 -12.39 6.43
N LEU A 430 14.95 -13.16 7.33
CA LEU A 430 14.62 -12.76 8.69
C LEU A 430 15.18 -13.74 9.71
N GLU A 431 15.69 -13.18 10.81
CA GLU A 431 15.80 -13.86 12.09
C GLU A 431 14.78 -13.24 13.03
N ILE A 432 14.07 -14.06 13.81
CA ILE A 432 12.97 -13.61 14.66
C ILE A 432 13.24 -14.03 16.09
N ILE A 433 13.10 -13.10 17.03
CA ILE A 433 13.05 -13.35 18.47
C ILE A 433 11.58 -13.17 18.87
N ILE A 434 10.97 -14.20 19.39
CA ILE A 434 9.67 -14.14 20.05
C ILE A 434 9.91 -14.08 21.53
N THR A 435 9.52 -12.98 22.17
CA THR A 435 9.80 -12.76 23.59
C THR A 435 8.96 -13.67 24.47
N HIS A 436 7.72 -13.92 24.12
CA HIS A 436 6.79 -14.87 24.73
C HIS A 436 5.62 -15.16 23.79
N HIS A 437 4.78 -16.18 24.15
CA HIS A 437 3.75 -16.70 23.26
C HIS A 437 2.36 -16.09 23.52
N ASP A 438 2.27 -14.74 23.45
CA ASP A 438 1.00 -14.04 23.41
C ASP A 438 0.70 -13.55 21.99
N ILE A 439 -0.60 -13.45 21.65
CA ILE A 439 -1.03 -13.11 20.27
C ILE A 439 -0.45 -11.79 19.78
N ASP A 440 -0.31 -10.82 20.65
CA ASP A 440 0.25 -9.50 20.34
C ASP A 440 1.78 -9.49 20.18
N HIS A 441 2.45 -10.65 20.39
CA HIS A 441 3.87 -10.84 20.17
C HIS A 441 4.20 -11.84 19.06
N ASP A 442 3.44 -12.97 18.93
CA ASP A 442 3.74 -14.02 17.96
C ASP A 442 2.66 -14.25 16.89
N GLY A 443 1.53 -13.55 16.96
CA GLY A 443 0.34 -13.81 16.14
C GLY A 443 0.53 -13.69 14.63
N SER A 444 1.54 -12.96 14.15
CA SER A 444 1.85 -12.86 12.71
C SER A 444 2.90 -13.86 12.22
N LEU A 445 3.43 -14.74 13.08
CA LEU A 445 4.52 -15.65 12.71
C LEU A 445 4.14 -16.60 11.56
N SER A 446 2.91 -17.09 11.53
CA SER A 446 2.41 -17.95 10.46
C SER A 446 2.35 -17.25 9.10
N SER A 447 1.88 -16.01 9.06
CA SER A 447 1.83 -15.19 7.83
C SER A 447 3.23 -14.87 7.31
N LEU A 448 4.18 -14.57 8.22
CA LEU A 448 5.57 -14.32 7.89
C LEU A 448 6.28 -15.54 7.33
N SER A 449 6.10 -16.73 7.95
CA SER A 449 6.73 -17.97 7.49
C SER A 449 6.26 -18.40 6.10
N ASN A 450 5.05 -18.04 5.71
CA ASN A 450 4.53 -18.28 4.36
C ASN A 450 5.11 -17.33 3.29
N SER A 451 5.65 -16.18 3.69
CA SER A 451 6.01 -15.09 2.77
C SER A 451 7.50 -14.77 2.74
N PHE A 452 8.25 -15.13 3.77
CA PHE A 452 9.68 -14.82 3.91
C PHE A 452 10.54 -16.04 4.21
N SER A 453 11.82 -15.97 3.82
CA SER A 453 12.83 -16.90 4.28
C SER A 453 13.20 -16.56 5.72
N ILE A 454 12.68 -17.31 6.69
CA ILE A 454 13.04 -17.21 8.09
C ILE A 454 14.19 -18.18 8.34
N THR A 455 15.34 -17.65 8.74
CA THR A 455 16.53 -18.47 8.98
C THR A 455 16.53 -19.08 10.37
N ASN A 456 16.09 -18.32 11.38
CA ASN A 456 15.98 -18.79 12.76
C ASN A 456 14.80 -18.12 13.45
N VAL A 457 14.15 -18.87 14.36
CA VAL A 457 13.19 -18.35 15.33
C VAL A 457 13.68 -18.71 16.71
N TYR A 458 13.92 -17.71 17.54
CA TYR A 458 14.39 -17.86 18.92
C TYR A 458 13.21 -17.62 19.86
N THR A 459 12.83 -18.64 20.59
CA THR A 459 11.68 -18.60 21.53
C THR A 459 12.08 -18.98 22.95
N GLU A 460 13.26 -19.60 23.12
CA GLU A 460 13.69 -20.15 24.40
C GLU A 460 14.91 -19.41 24.94
N LYS A 461 14.94 -19.17 26.25
CA LYS A 461 16.02 -18.53 27.00
C LYS A 461 17.37 -19.22 26.85
N LYS A 462 17.39 -20.55 26.73
CA LYS A 462 18.60 -21.36 26.60
C LYS A 462 19.12 -21.48 25.17
N GLN A 463 18.39 -20.96 24.19
CA GLN A 463 18.87 -20.93 22.81
C GLN A 463 20.06 -19.99 22.69
N GLN A 464 21.15 -20.50 22.14
CA GLN A 464 22.32 -19.67 21.87
C GLN A 464 22.03 -18.76 20.67
N ILE A 465 21.69 -17.50 20.94
CA ILE A 465 21.44 -16.50 19.89
C ILE A 465 22.79 -16.05 19.33
N MET A 466 23.11 -16.47 18.12
CA MET A 466 24.39 -16.16 17.45
C MET A 466 24.40 -14.79 16.74
N ILE A 467 23.58 -13.83 17.17
CA ILE A 467 23.54 -12.50 16.59
C ILE A 467 24.61 -11.63 17.28
N LYS A 468 25.56 -11.14 16.49
CA LYS A 468 26.63 -10.28 16.99
C LYS A 468 26.07 -9.05 17.69
N ASN A 469 26.59 -8.72 18.88
CA ASN A 469 26.19 -7.58 19.71
C ASN A 469 24.78 -7.65 20.33
N LEU A 470 24.08 -8.77 20.23
CA LEU A 470 22.83 -9.01 20.93
C LEU A 470 23.12 -9.83 22.20
N LYS A 471 22.46 -9.44 23.29
CA LYS A 471 22.48 -10.17 24.55
C LYS A 471 21.06 -10.36 25.05
N VAL A 472 20.73 -11.56 25.50
CA VAL A 472 19.49 -11.82 26.24
C VAL A 472 19.79 -11.64 27.72
N LEU A 473 19.02 -10.82 28.42
CA LEU A 473 19.26 -10.42 29.81
C LEU A 473 18.36 -11.15 30.81
N ASN A 474 17.23 -11.68 30.38
CA ASN A 474 16.31 -12.45 31.23
C ASN A 474 16.34 -13.93 30.82
N PRO A 475 16.39 -14.91 31.74
CA PRO A 475 16.32 -14.77 33.21
C PRO A 475 17.60 -14.27 33.83
N VAL A 476 17.40 -13.52 34.90
CA VAL A 476 18.50 -13.06 35.78
C VAL A 476 18.82 -14.15 36.79
N TYR A 477 20.12 -14.50 36.94
CA TYR A 477 20.59 -15.51 37.91
C TYR A 477 19.90 -16.87 37.83
N ASP A 478 19.50 -17.34 36.62
CA ASP A 478 18.73 -18.58 36.42
C ASP A 478 17.40 -18.63 37.20
N LYS A 479 16.85 -17.46 37.55
CA LYS A 479 15.57 -17.34 38.23
C LYS A 479 14.44 -17.81 37.31
N GLU A 480 13.61 -18.71 37.78
CA GLU A 480 12.41 -19.15 37.05
C GLU A 480 11.22 -18.30 37.46
N TYR A 481 10.49 -17.81 36.47
CA TYR A 481 9.24 -17.10 36.68
C TYR A 481 8.09 -17.97 36.19
N TYR A 482 7.03 -18.06 37.00
CA TYR A 482 5.82 -18.84 36.66
C TYR A 482 4.80 -18.02 35.86
N ASP A 483 5.07 -16.75 35.63
CA ASP A 483 4.25 -15.82 34.86
C ASP A 483 4.87 -15.64 33.47
N VAL A 484 4.02 -15.76 32.41
CA VAL A 484 4.46 -15.71 31.01
C VAL A 484 5.12 -14.38 30.68
N ASN A 485 4.56 -13.27 31.17
CA ASN A 485 5.10 -11.94 30.94
C ASN A 485 6.44 -11.74 31.65
N LYS A 486 6.55 -12.12 32.94
CA LYS A 486 7.83 -12.08 33.67
C LYS A 486 8.90 -12.94 33.01
N ASP A 487 8.49 -14.01 32.35
CA ASP A 487 9.37 -14.96 31.69
C ASP A 487 9.80 -14.54 30.29
N SER A 488 9.36 -13.36 29.82
CA SER A 488 9.68 -12.83 28.49
C SER A 488 11.18 -12.65 28.26
N LEU A 489 11.64 -12.86 27.05
CA LEU A 489 13.02 -12.60 26.63
C LEU A 489 13.30 -11.09 26.57
N VAL A 490 14.11 -10.58 27.48
CA VAL A 490 14.60 -9.21 27.44
C VAL A 490 15.87 -9.16 26.62
N SER A 491 15.92 -8.29 25.62
CA SER A 491 17.04 -8.20 24.69
C SER A 491 17.75 -6.85 24.78
N TYR A 492 19.08 -6.88 24.79
CA TYR A 492 19.93 -5.70 24.64
C TYR A 492 20.72 -5.81 23.35
N PHE A 493 20.69 -4.80 22.53
CA PHE A 493 21.41 -4.76 21.27
C PHE A 493 22.26 -3.50 21.17
N LYS A 494 23.60 -3.66 21.06
CA LYS A 494 24.52 -2.53 20.86
C LYS A 494 24.76 -2.28 19.38
N ILE A 495 24.30 -1.13 18.88
CA ILE A 495 24.46 -0.69 17.50
C ILE A 495 25.45 0.48 17.47
N ASN A 496 26.65 0.25 16.95
CA ASN A 496 27.76 1.22 17.02
C ASN A 496 28.00 1.67 18.49
N GLN A 497 27.79 2.95 18.79
CA GLN A 497 27.95 3.49 20.14
C GLN A 497 26.66 3.43 20.99
N PHE A 498 25.50 3.18 20.35
CA PHE A 498 24.20 3.28 21.00
C PHE A 498 23.68 1.93 21.49
N GLY A 499 23.17 1.91 22.72
CA GLY A 499 22.52 0.75 23.33
C GLY A 499 21.01 0.81 23.24
N PHE A 500 20.41 -0.27 22.76
CA PHE A 500 18.96 -0.46 22.64
C PHE A 500 18.52 -1.58 23.59
N LEU A 501 17.58 -1.28 24.48
CA LEU A 501 17.00 -2.23 25.42
C LEU A 501 15.54 -2.50 25.07
N PHE A 502 15.19 -3.77 24.85
CA PHE A 502 13.84 -4.24 24.55
C PHE A 502 13.34 -5.05 25.75
N LEU A 503 12.39 -4.49 26.48
CA LEU A 503 11.92 -5.05 27.76
C LEU A 503 10.79 -6.06 27.62
N ALA A 504 10.26 -6.27 26.39
CA ALA A 504 9.07 -7.11 26.17
C ALA A 504 7.92 -6.73 27.13
N ASP A 505 7.32 -7.70 27.82
CA ASP A 505 6.18 -7.48 28.73
C ASP A 505 6.50 -7.75 30.21
N VAL A 506 7.81 -7.70 30.56
CA VAL A 506 8.26 -7.90 31.95
C VAL A 506 7.69 -6.86 32.91
N ASP A 507 7.56 -7.23 34.17
CA ASP A 507 7.11 -6.34 35.23
C ASP A 507 8.28 -5.62 35.95
N LYS A 508 7.92 -4.77 36.91
CA LYS A 508 8.89 -4.00 37.71
C LYS A 508 9.92 -4.86 38.46
N GLU A 509 9.55 -6.06 38.90
CA GLU A 509 10.45 -6.97 39.61
C GLU A 509 11.59 -7.41 38.70
N VAL A 510 11.24 -7.86 37.48
CA VAL A 510 12.23 -8.31 36.49
C VAL A 510 13.10 -7.13 36.01
N GLU A 511 12.51 -5.95 35.79
CA GLU A 511 13.25 -4.74 35.41
C GLU A 511 14.29 -4.36 36.49
N GLN A 512 13.92 -4.48 37.76
CA GLN A 512 14.86 -4.20 38.87
C GLN A 512 15.99 -5.23 38.93
N ASP A 513 15.68 -6.53 38.81
CA ASP A 513 16.66 -7.60 38.77
C ASP A 513 17.66 -7.38 37.61
N ILE A 514 17.18 -7.00 36.41
CA ILE A 514 18.03 -6.66 35.26
C ILE A 514 18.89 -5.43 35.56
N ALA A 515 18.32 -4.38 36.15
CA ALA A 515 19.06 -3.16 36.50
C ALA A 515 20.16 -3.41 37.52
N TYR A 516 19.94 -4.28 38.50
CA TYR A 516 20.98 -4.65 39.49
C TYR A 516 22.07 -5.51 38.84
N GLN A 517 21.71 -6.52 38.06
CA GLN A 517 22.71 -7.43 37.48
C GLN A 517 23.53 -6.78 36.39
N TYR A 518 22.90 -5.93 35.57
CA TYR A 518 23.48 -5.37 34.34
C TYR A 518 23.67 -3.84 34.44
N ASN A 519 23.95 -3.31 35.63
CA ASN A 519 24.02 -1.86 35.90
C ASN A 519 25.08 -1.08 35.10
N LEU A 520 26.02 -1.78 34.47
CA LEU A 520 27.05 -1.20 33.59
C LEU A 520 26.63 -1.13 32.10
N LEU A 521 25.44 -1.56 31.77
CA LEU A 521 24.97 -1.44 30.38
C LEU A 521 24.68 0.03 30.06
N ASP A 522 25.19 0.44 28.93
CA ASP A 522 24.99 1.76 28.35
C ASP A 522 23.74 1.71 27.48
N VAL A 523 22.63 2.26 27.97
CA VAL A 523 21.31 2.21 27.31
C VAL A 523 20.88 3.61 26.90
N ASP A 524 20.75 3.85 25.59
CA ASP A 524 20.32 5.13 25.04
C ASP A 524 18.82 5.12 24.68
N VAL A 525 18.35 3.97 24.19
CA VAL A 525 16.95 3.78 23.76
C VAL A 525 16.36 2.60 24.52
N VAL A 526 15.22 2.82 25.17
CA VAL A 526 14.47 1.75 25.81
C VAL A 526 13.09 1.59 25.19
N LYS A 527 12.74 0.36 24.77
CA LYS A 527 11.37 -0.01 24.49
C LYS A 527 10.71 -0.36 25.83
N ILE A 528 9.76 0.46 26.24
CA ILE A 528 9.05 0.34 27.52
C ILE A 528 8.28 -0.98 27.56
N ALA A 529 8.33 -1.64 28.70
CA ALA A 529 7.69 -2.92 28.91
C ALA A 529 6.16 -2.83 28.93
N HIS A 530 5.52 -3.91 28.46
CA HIS A 530 4.09 -4.17 28.57
C HIS A 530 3.22 -2.96 28.14
N HIS A 531 3.56 -2.37 26.98
CA HIS A 531 2.88 -1.21 26.38
C HIS A 531 2.73 0.01 27.32
N GLY A 532 3.55 0.09 28.37
CA GLY A 532 3.41 1.11 29.40
C GLY A 532 2.36 0.80 30.46
N SER A 533 2.18 -0.47 30.80
CA SER A 533 1.29 -0.92 31.87
C SER A 533 1.69 -0.34 33.24
N ASN A 534 0.73 -0.21 34.15
CA ASN A 534 1.00 0.14 35.54
C ASN A 534 1.89 -0.88 36.27
N THR A 535 1.94 -2.13 35.82
CA THR A 535 2.79 -3.18 36.38
C THR A 535 4.25 -3.08 35.97
N SER A 536 4.56 -2.33 34.91
CA SER A 536 5.91 -2.14 34.36
C SER A 536 6.51 -0.76 34.67
N THR A 537 7.72 -0.49 34.21
CA THR A 537 8.48 0.75 34.30
C THR A 537 8.83 1.13 35.74
N SER A 538 9.93 0.61 36.21
CA SER A 538 10.47 0.85 37.57
C SER A 538 11.40 2.08 37.61
N GLU A 539 11.38 2.82 38.74
CA GLU A 539 12.29 3.93 38.97
C GLU A 539 13.75 3.46 39.01
N VAL A 540 13.98 2.25 39.53
CA VAL A 540 15.34 1.65 39.62
C VAL A 540 15.91 1.46 38.22
N MET A 541 15.14 0.91 37.28
CA MET A 541 15.56 0.72 35.89
C MET A 541 15.90 2.07 35.24
N LEU A 542 15.01 3.07 35.35
CA LEU A 542 15.21 4.38 34.74
C LEU A 542 16.38 5.15 35.35
N SER A 543 16.58 5.07 36.69
CA SER A 543 17.69 5.73 37.39
C SER A 543 19.03 5.08 37.08
N THR A 544 19.06 3.75 36.89
CA THR A 544 20.27 2.99 36.56
C THR A 544 20.71 3.23 35.13
N PHE A 545 19.84 3.03 34.17
CA PHE A 545 20.19 3.09 32.74
C PHE A 545 20.12 4.50 32.15
N LYS A 546 19.28 5.38 32.67
CA LYS A 546 19.11 6.78 32.25
C LYS A 546 18.95 6.94 30.71
N PRO A 547 18.06 6.21 30.07
CA PRO A 547 17.90 6.28 28.61
C PRO A 547 17.50 7.69 28.17
N GLU A 548 17.97 8.11 27.00
CA GLU A 548 17.58 9.41 26.43
C GLU A 548 16.24 9.35 25.70
N LEU A 549 15.88 8.16 25.19
CA LEU A 549 14.68 7.94 24.41
C LEU A 549 13.91 6.70 24.88
N ALA A 550 12.63 6.87 25.17
CA ALA A 550 11.70 5.80 25.48
C ALA A 550 10.71 5.60 24.32
N ILE A 551 10.53 4.34 23.90
CA ILE A 551 9.57 3.94 22.87
C ILE A 551 8.44 3.16 23.52
N ILE A 552 7.19 3.54 23.25
CA ILE A 552 6.00 2.84 23.74
C ILE A 552 5.20 2.36 22.53
N SER A 553 5.15 1.04 22.32
CA SER A 553 4.25 0.42 21.33
C SER A 553 2.88 0.30 21.96
N VAL A 554 1.88 0.99 21.43
CA VAL A 554 0.54 1.03 22.03
C VAL A 554 -0.50 1.42 20.98
N GLY A 555 -1.69 0.83 21.06
CA GLY A 555 -2.80 1.11 20.16
C GLY A 555 -3.65 2.31 20.58
N ASN A 556 -4.28 2.97 19.61
CA ASN A 556 -5.29 3.98 19.88
C ASN A 556 -6.54 3.35 20.52
N ASN A 557 -7.10 4.00 21.56
CA ASN A 557 -8.34 3.58 22.22
C ASN A 557 -8.29 2.10 22.65
N ASN A 558 -7.13 1.65 23.18
CA ASN A 558 -6.99 0.29 23.67
C ASN A 558 -7.81 0.04 24.95
N ALA A 559 -8.26 -1.20 25.12
CA ALA A 559 -9.14 -1.59 26.24
C ALA A 559 -8.45 -1.51 27.62
N TYR A 560 -7.11 -1.45 27.65
CA TYR A 560 -6.30 -1.47 28.87
C TYR A 560 -5.97 -0.07 29.38
N ASN A 561 -6.33 0.98 28.63
CA ASN A 561 -5.94 2.38 28.91
C ASN A 561 -4.42 2.60 29.00
N HIS A 562 -3.64 1.83 28.23
CA HIS A 562 -2.20 2.03 28.12
C HIS A 562 -1.85 3.19 27.19
N PRO A 563 -0.71 3.90 27.40
CA PRO A 563 0.16 3.78 28.55
C PRO A 563 -0.49 4.39 29.81
N ASP A 564 -0.21 3.79 30.98
CA ASP A 564 -0.70 4.27 32.27
C ASP A 564 -0.11 5.65 32.61
N GLU A 565 -0.92 6.51 33.24
CA GLU A 565 -0.52 7.88 33.61
C GLU A 565 0.71 7.90 34.51
N ARG A 566 0.86 6.91 35.41
CA ARG A 566 2.04 6.74 36.26
C ARG A 566 3.31 6.59 35.43
N VAL A 567 3.27 5.77 34.36
CA VAL A 567 4.43 5.55 33.50
C VAL A 567 4.81 6.84 32.77
N ILE A 568 3.81 7.56 32.28
CA ILE A 568 4.02 8.85 31.62
C ILE A 568 4.66 9.87 32.57
N ASN A 569 4.09 10.02 33.78
CA ASN A 569 4.58 10.95 34.79
C ASN A 569 6.01 10.57 35.25
N LEU A 570 6.31 9.28 35.32
CA LEU A 570 7.64 8.80 35.67
C LEU A 570 8.68 9.16 34.59
N LEU A 571 8.38 8.91 33.32
CA LEU A 571 9.26 9.27 32.21
C LEU A 571 9.48 10.79 32.13
N ASP A 572 8.44 11.59 32.35
CA ASP A 572 8.52 13.05 32.39
C ASP A 572 9.37 13.55 33.59
N GLY A 573 9.22 12.91 34.76
CA GLY A 573 10.02 13.20 35.96
C GLY A 573 11.51 12.94 35.74
N PHE A 574 11.88 11.89 35.04
CA PHE A 574 13.25 11.59 34.63
C PHE A 574 13.71 12.39 33.38
N LYS A 575 12.86 13.23 32.81
CA LYS A 575 13.11 14.01 31.58
C LYS A 575 13.50 13.14 30.39
N ILE A 576 12.99 11.93 30.32
CA ILE A 576 13.23 10.99 29.22
C ILE A 576 12.28 11.35 28.08
N LYS A 577 12.83 11.56 26.90
CA LYS A 577 12.01 11.83 25.72
C LYS A 577 11.22 10.57 25.35
N ARG A 578 9.91 10.70 25.11
CA ARG A 578 9.07 9.57 24.73
C ARG A 578 8.48 9.72 23.32
N LEU A 579 8.39 8.60 22.62
CA LEU A 579 7.65 8.44 21.37
C LEU A 579 6.69 7.26 21.51
N GLN A 580 5.47 7.43 21.02
CA GLN A 580 4.39 6.43 21.17
C GLN A 580 3.77 6.12 19.82
N THR A 581 3.54 4.83 19.51
CA THR A 581 2.99 4.46 18.20
C THR A 581 1.58 4.98 17.96
N ASN A 582 0.73 5.09 18.99
CA ASN A 582 -0.63 5.64 18.86
C ASN A 582 -0.64 7.14 18.50
N THR A 583 0.26 7.95 19.08
CA THR A 583 0.31 9.40 18.84
C THR A 583 1.23 9.78 17.69
N ASP A 584 2.35 9.09 17.51
CA ASP A 584 3.42 9.42 16.57
C ASP A 584 3.43 8.56 15.32
N GLY A 585 2.65 7.46 15.32
CA GLY A 585 2.73 6.41 14.31
C GLY A 585 4.01 5.59 14.47
N ALA A 586 4.36 4.82 13.46
CA ALA A 586 5.60 4.06 13.44
C ALA A 586 6.82 4.97 13.64
N ILE A 587 7.83 4.43 14.31
CA ILE A 587 9.05 5.16 14.68
C ILE A 587 10.22 4.46 13.99
N LYS A 588 11.07 5.22 13.30
CA LYS A 588 12.25 4.71 12.60
C LYS A 588 13.49 5.45 13.06
N ILE A 589 14.47 4.71 13.51
CA ILE A 589 15.73 5.22 14.03
C ILE A 589 16.85 4.78 13.10
N TYR A 590 17.61 5.73 12.59
CA TYR A 590 18.79 5.51 11.75
C TYR A 590 20.03 5.69 12.60
N VAL A 591 20.93 4.72 12.57
CA VAL A 591 22.19 4.76 13.36
C VAL A 591 23.38 4.65 12.42
N PHE A 592 24.23 5.68 12.45
CA PHE A 592 25.47 5.74 11.69
C PHE A 592 26.60 6.30 12.57
N ASN A 593 27.56 5.47 12.93
CA ASN A 593 28.67 5.80 13.84
C ASN A 593 28.20 6.44 15.16
N HIS A 594 28.48 7.73 15.36
CA HIS A 594 28.14 8.55 16.53
C HIS A 594 26.84 9.33 16.37
N LEU A 595 26.10 9.13 15.28
CA LEU A 595 24.87 9.84 14.97
C LEU A 595 23.69 8.90 14.99
N MET A 596 22.66 9.25 15.74
CA MET A 596 21.35 8.62 15.73
C MET A 596 20.29 9.65 15.35
N ILE A 597 19.51 9.34 14.31
CA ILE A 597 18.40 10.17 13.83
C ILE A 597 17.13 9.38 13.98
N TYR A 598 16.12 9.90 14.66
CA TYR A 598 14.80 9.29 14.63
C TYR A 598 13.81 10.13 13.81
N GLN A 599 12.88 9.43 13.20
CA GLN A 599 11.77 9.95 12.43
C GLN A 599 10.50 9.18 12.81
N THR A 600 9.36 9.88 12.91
CA THR A 600 8.07 9.23 13.10
C THR A 600 7.20 9.36 11.84
N ALA A 601 6.25 8.46 11.67
CA ALA A 601 5.32 8.49 10.53
C ALA A 601 4.46 9.77 10.50
N LYS A 602 4.27 10.44 11.64
CA LYS A 602 3.61 11.75 11.75
C LYS A 602 4.59 12.94 11.73
N ASN A 603 5.77 12.74 11.10
CA ASN A 603 6.76 13.79 10.80
C ASN A 603 7.42 14.47 12.02
N LYS A 604 7.55 13.80 13.16
CA LYS A 604 8.47 14.25 14.21
C LYS A 604 9.88 13.78 13.88
N PHE A 605 10.88 14.63 14.11
CA PHE A 605 12.29 14.34 13.90
C PHE A 605 13.11 14.70 15.13
N GLY A 606 14.21 14.02 15.33
CA GLY A 606 15.20 14.36 16.34
C GLY A 606 16.55 13.71 16.09
N LEU A 607 17.53 14.26 16.76
CA LEU A 607 18.95 13.89 16.66
C LEU A 607 19.48 13.59 18.04
N LEU A 608 20.32 12.57 18.12
CA LEU A 608 21.11 12.20 19.31
C LEU A 608 22.56 11.97 18.84
N PHE A 609 23.51 12.45 19.63
CA PHE A 609 24.93 12.32 19.34
C PHE A 609 25.63 11.68 20.53
N LYS A 610 26.61 10.80 20.24
CA LYS A 610 27.41 10.14 21.26
C LYS A 610 28.89 10.16 20.95
#